data_e1c0df5312daf7cf6ef434fdb600e134
#
_entry.id   e1c0df5312daf7cf6ef434fdb600e134
#
_cell.length_a   1.000
_cell.length_b   1.000
_cell.length_c   1.000
_cell.angle_alpha   90.00
_cell.angle_beta   90.00
_cell.angle_gamma   90.00
#
_symmetry.space_group_name_H-M   'P 1'
#
loop_
_entity.id
_entity.type
_entity.pdbx_description
1 polymer ?
#
loop_
_entity_poly.entity_id
_entity_poly.type
_entity_poly.pdbx_seq_one_letter_code
_entity_poly.pdbx_strand_id
1 'polypeptide(L)'
;DGQDVHKLRHRGLYALRKRMGMLFQSGALLTDLSVFDNVAFPLREHTRLPEVMIRDLVLMRLQAVGLRGARDLMPSELSGGMARRVALARAIVLDPMMIMYDEPFTGLDPISKGAIVQLIHKLNEALNLTSIVVSHDVQETASISDYIYVLSDGKVVGRGKPVALQGTDSAWVRQFMQGLPDGPVPFHYPAPDYGKDLLAGNG
;
A
#
# COMPACT_ATOMS: atom_id res chain seq x y z
N ASP A 1 17.44 -1.93 11.45
CA ASP A 1 18.76 -1.32 11.72
C ASP A 1 18.96 -0.95 13.20
N GLY A 2 18.06 -1.31 14.11
CA GLY A 2 18.20 -1.05 15.55
C GLY A 2 18.18 0.42 15.97
N GLN A 3 17.85 1.34 15.07
CA GLN A 3 17.76 2.76 15.39
C GLN A 3 16.37 3.09 15.96
N ASP A 4 16.35 3.74 17.14
CA ASP A 4 15.13 4.26 17.72
C ASP A 4 14.70 5.53 16.96
N VAL A 5 13.64 5.40 16.18
CA VAL A 5 13.11 6.48 15.32
C VAL A 5 12.68 7.70 16.13
N HIS A 6 12.15 7.51 17.35
CA HIS A 6 11.70 8.59 18.23
C HIS A 6 12.85 9.45 18.76
N LYS A 7 14.08 8.91 18.77
CA LYS A 7 15.28 9.63 19.21
C LYS A 7 16.00 10.37 18.08
N LEU A 8 15.56 10.16 16.82
CA LEU A 8 16.20 10.80 15.68
C LEU A 8 15.88 12.30 15.63
N ARG A 9 16.94 13.11 15.49
CA ARG A 9 16.81 14.54 15.17
C ARG A 9 16.43 14.69 13.68
N HIS A 10 15.97 15.88 13.30
CA HIS A 10 15.49 16.19 11.94
C HIS A 10 16.39 15.64 10.81
N ARG A 11 17.71 15.84 10.89
CA ARG A 11 18.68 15.34 9.88
C ARG A 11 18.70 13.81 9.82
N GLY A 12 18.67 13.13 10.97
CA GLY A 12 18.65 11.67 11.05
C GLY A 12 17.34 11.10 10.51
N LEU A 13 16.21 11.72 10.83
CA LEU A 13 14.90 11.33 10.30
C LEU A 13 14.82 11.52 8.77
N TYR A 14 15.38 12.62 8.25
CA TYR A 14 15.45 12.85 6.81
C TYR A 14 16.32 11.81 6.10
N ALA A 15 17.49 11.49 6.66
CA ALA A 15 18.35 10.43 6.13
C ALA A 15 17.68 9.05 6.15
N LEU A 16 16.91 8.74 7.21
CA LEU A 16 16.14 7.49 7.29
C LEU A 16 15.05 7.45 6.21
N ARG A 17 14.27 8.53 6.04
CA ARG A 17 13.19 8.61 5.04
C ARG A 17 13.67 8.40 3.60
N LYS A 18 14.90 8.83 3.27
CA LYS A 18 15.50 8.56 1.95
C LYS A 18 15.71 7.06 1.65
N ARG A 19 15.82 6.25 2.70
CA ARG A 19 15.99 4.80 2.61
C ARG A 19 14.67 4.04 2.67
N MET A 20 13.54 4.75 2.67
CA MET A 20 12.20 4.19 2.74
C MET A 20 11.40 4.64 1.53
N GLY A 21 10.78 3.72 0.83
CA GLY A 21 9.79 4.01 -0.21
C GLY A 21 8.38 4.07 0.39
N MET A 22 7.50 4.84 -0.26
CA MET A 22 6.08 4.84 0.09
C MET A 22 5.22 4.91 -1.17
N LEU A 23 4.26 4.00 -1.25
CA LEU A 23 3.19 4.02 -2.24
C LEU A 23 1.90 4.46 -1.55
N PHE A 24 1.39 5.62 -1.91
CA PHE A 24 0.12 6.16 -1.40
C PHE A 24 -1.07 5.60 -2.17
N GLN A 25 -2.23 5.57 -1.54
CA GLN A 25 -3.49 5.08 -2.10
C GLN A 25 -3.85 5.72 -3.46
N SER A 26 -3.65 7.03 -3.62
CA SER A 26 -3.87 7.74 -4.89
C SER A 26 -2.70 7.66 -5.88
N GLY A 27 -1.59 6.99 -5.51
CA GLY A 27 -0.32 7.06 -6.22
C GLY A 27 0.42 8.38 -6.01
N ALA A 28 -0.26 9.47 -5.71
CA ALA A 28 0.27 10.82 -5.45
C ALA A 28 1.32 11.26 -6.50
N LEU A 29 1.02 11.05 -7.79
CA LEU A 29 1.87 11.53 -8.88
C LEU A 29 1.84 13.06 -8.95
N LEU A 30 2.97 13.64 -9.28
CA LEU A 30 3.08 15.07 -9.58
C LEU A 30 2.42 15.33 -10.94
N THR A 31 1.33 16.06 -10.94
CA THR A 31 0.43 16.22 -12.11
C THR A 31 1.05 16.97 -13.27
N ASP A 32 2.01 17.84 -12.96
CA ASP A 32 2.70 18.69 -13.92
C ASP A 32 3.98 18.07 -14.50
N LEU A 33 4.28 16.83 -14.10
CA LEU A 33 5.44 16.08 -14.54
C LEU A 33 5.03 14.85 -15.34
N SER A 34 5.80 14.55 -16.40
CA SER A 34 5.64 13.30 -17.16
C SER A 34 5.85 12.07 -16.28
N VAL A 35 5.50 10.89 -16.79
CA VAL A 35 5.81 9.61 -16.15
C VAL A 35 7.31 9.48 -15.88
N PHE A 36 8.15 9.84 -16.87
CA PHE A 36 9.59 9.84 -16.71
C PHE A 36 10.04 10.76 -15.57
N ASP A 37 9.57 12.00 -15.57
CA ASP A 37 9.99 12.99 -14.58
C ASP A 37 9.47 12.68 -13.19
N ASN A 38 8.29 12.09 -13.05
CA ASN A 38 7.81 11.56 -11.78
C ASN A 38 8.76 10.54 -11.17
N VAL A 39 9.29 9.62 -11.97
CA VAL A 39 10.23 8.59 -11.48
C VAL A 39 11.63 9.19 -11.31
N ALA A 40 12.05 10.15 -12.14
CA ALA A 40 13.35 10.83 -12.04
C ALA A 40 13.44 11.77 -10.83
N PHE A 41 12.30 12.32 -10.39
CA PHE A 41 12.24 13.34 -9.34
C PHE A 41 13.03 12.99 -8.07
N PRO A 42 12.86 11.81 -7.44
CA PRO A 42 13.64 11.48 -6.26
C PRO A 42 15.15 11.38 -6.53
N LEU A 43 15.55 10.93 -7.71
CA LEU A 43 16.97 10.85 -8.07
C LEU A 43 17.59 12.24 -8.17
N ARG A 44 16.93 13.18 -8.83
CA ARG A 44 17.38 14.58 -8.96
C ARG A 44 17.46 15.28 -7.62
N GLU A 45 16.44 15.07 -6.75
CA GLU A 45 16.38 15.71 -5.43
C GLU A 45 17.39 15.14 -4.42
N HIS A 46 17.72 13.85 -4.52
CA HIS A 46 18.44 13.17 -3.46
C HIS A 46 19.83 12.66 -3.84
N THR A 47 20.20 12.76 -5.12
CA THR A 47 21.51 12.31 -5.61
C THR A 47 22.21 13.43 -6.40
N ARG A 48 23.46 13.16 -6.80
CA ARG A 48 24.22 14.02 -7.71
C ARG A 48 24.57 13.26 -8.99
N LEU A 49 23.71 12.32 -9.39
CA LEU A 49 23.94 11.53 -10.58
C LEU A 49 23.82 12.39 -11.86
N PRO A 50 24.64 12.13 -12.88
CA PRO A 50 24.47 12.75 -14.19
C PRO A 50 23.12 12.34 -14.82
N GLU A 51 22.51 13.22 -15.62
CA GLU A 51 21.21 12.95 -16.25
C GLU A 51 21.19 11.68 -17.11
N VAL A 52 22.32 11.30 -17.72
CA VAL A 52 22.44 10.04 -18.46
C VAL A 52 22.19 8.83 -17.56
N MET A 53 22.76 8.83 -16.36
CA MET A 53 22.55 7.75 -15.38
C MET A 53 21.13 7.77 -14.81
N ILE A 54 20.58 8.97 -14.54
CA ILE A 54 19.17 9.12 -14.11
C ILE A 54 18.25 8.53 -15.16
N ARG A 55 18.46 8.86 -16.43
CA ARG A 55 17.69 8.32 -17.56
C ARG A 55 17.71 6.79 -17.56
N ASP A 56 18.87 6.19 -17.44
CA ASP A 56 19.01 4.73 -17.52
C ASP A 56 18.33 4.03 -16.32
N LEU A 57 18.49 4.58 -15.10
CA LEU A 57 17.81 4.10 -13.90
C LEU A 57 16.29 4.20 -14.03
N VAL A 58 15.76 5.34 -14.49
CA VAL A 58 14.33 5.54 -14.70
C VAL A 58 13.77 4.55 -15.72
N LEU A 59 14.44 4.37 -16.87
CA LEU A 59 14.00 3.42 -17.89
C LEU A 59 14.01 1.99 -17.37
N MET A 60 14.99 1.61 -16.56
CA MET A 60 15.05 0.30 -15.90
C MET A 60 13.86 0.10 -14.93
N ARG A 61 13.54 1.09 -14.10
CA ARG A 61 12.38 1.00 -13.17
C ARG A 61 11.05 0.99 -13.92
N LEU A 62 10.89 1.79 -14.95
CA LEU A 62 9.70 1.78 -15.82
C LEU A 62 9.55 0.45 -16.55
N GLN A 63 10.66 -0.16 -16.97
CA GLN A 63 10.65 -1.51 -17.56
C GLN A 63 10.17 -2.55 -16.54
N ALA A 64 10.65 -2.48 -15.31
CA ALA A 64 10.27 -3.41 -14.23
C ALA A 64 8.77 -3.38 -13.93
N VAL A 65 8.12 -2.22 -14.06
CA VAL A 65 6.66 -2.05 -13.88
C VAL A 65 5.87 -2.15 -15.19
N GLY A 66 6.53 -2.46 -16.32
CA GLY A 66 5.90 -2.64 -17.62
C GLY A 66 5.40 -1.37 -18.30
N LEU A 67 5.98 -0.20 -17.96
CA LEU A 67 5.52 1.11 -18.44
C LEU A 67 6.60 1.94 -19.16
N ARG A 68 7.70 1.31 -19.62
CA ARG A 68 8.76 2.04 -20.34
C ARG A 68 8.24 2.80 -21.57
N GLY A 69 7.27 2.23 -22.29
CA GLY A 69 6.65 2.86 -23.45
C GLY A 69 5.74 4.05 -23.13
N ALA A 70 5.33 4.21 -21.87
CA ALA A 70 4.47 5.30 -21.40
C ALA A 70 5.25 6.47 -20.78
N ARG A 71 6.58 6.49 -20.90
CA ARG A 71 7.47 7.43 -20.21
C ARG A 71 7.16 8.92 -20.47
N ASP A 72 6.66 9.22 -21.67
CA ASP A 72 6.40 10.61 -22.12
C ASP A 72 4.96 11.04 -21.81
N LEU A 73 4.10 10.15 -21.32
CA LEU A 73 2.71 10.46 -20.95
C LEU A 73 2.64 11.30 -19.67
N MET A 74 1.57 12.09 -19.58
CA MET A 74 1.21 12.83 -18.37
C MET A 74 0.33 11.98 -17.46
N PRO A 75 0.29 12.22 -16.13
CA PRO A 75 -0.58 11.50 -15.20
C PRO A 75 -2.05 11.46 -15.61
N SER A 76 -2.57 12.51 -16.24
CA SER A 76 -3.95 12.60 -16.75
C SER A 76 -4.28 11.64 -17.90
N GLU A 77 -3.25 11.10 -18.57
CA GLU A 77 -3.39 10.14 -19.68
C GLU A 77 -3.31 8.67 -19.19
N LEU A 78 -3.10 8.46 -17.89
CA LEU A 78 -2.90 7.13 -17.32
C LEU A 78 -4.21 6.54 -16.79
N SER A 79 -4.39 5.24 -16.96
CA SER A 79 -5.38 4.51 -16.17
C SER A 79 -4.95 4.44 -14.69
N GLY A 80 -5.90 4.20 -13.77
CA GLY A 80 -5.59 4.07 -12.34
C GLY A 80 -4.52 3.01 -12.04
N GLY A 81 -4.57 1.87 -12.73
CA GLY A 81 -3.55 0.82 -12.62
C GLY A 81 -2.19 1.25 -13.16
N MET A 82 -2.15 2.03 -14.27
CA MET A 82 -0.90 2.59 -14.79
C MET A 82 -0.31 3.61 -13.80
N ALA A 83 -1.12 4.54 -13.31
CA ALA A 83 -0.68 5.55 -12.33
C ALA A 83 -0.09 4.89 -11.07
N ARG A 84 -0.71 3.81 -10.58
CA ARG A 84 -0.22 3.04 -9.43
C ARG A 84 1.15 2.42 -9.72
N ARG A 85 1.35 1.85 -10.91
CA ARG A 85 2.63 1.26 -11.31
C ARG A 85 3.72 2.31 -11.49
N VAL A 86 3.42 3.50 -12.01
CA VAL A 86 4.37 4.63 -12.06
C VAL A 86 4.77 5.08 -10.66
N ALA A 87 3.81 5.22 -9.75
CA ALA A 87 4.07 5.58 -8.37
C ALA A 87 4.95 4.54 -7.65
N LEU A 88 4.76 3.25 -7.96
CA LEU A 88 5.61 2.17 -7.46
C LEU A 88 7.03 2.28 -8.02
N ALA A 89 7.21 2.52 -9.32
CA ALA A 89 8.52 2.75 -9.92
C ALA A 89 9.26 3.92 -9.24
N ARG A 90 8.54 5.02 -8.96
CA ARG A 90 9.06 6.17 -8.22
C ARG A 90 9.47 5.79 -6.79
N ALA A 91 8.67 4.99 -6.08
CA ALA A 91 8.93 4.59 -4.70
C ALA A 91 10.19 3.73 -4.55
N ILE A 92 10.55 2.95 -5.59
CA ILE A 92 11.70 2.04 -5.57
C ILE A 92 12.94 2.60 -6.28
N VAL A 93 12.89 3.82 -6.85
CA VAL A 93 13.98 4.32 -7.72
C VAL A 93 15.28 4.59 -6.97
N LEU A 94 15.20 4.87 -5.66
CA LEU A 94 16.36 5.10 -4.78
C LEU A 94 16.89 3.83 -4.10
N ASP A 95 16.47 2.64 -4.52
CA ASP A 95 16.82 1.36 -3.87
C ASP A 95 16.56 1.38 -2.35
N PRO A 96 15.30 1.59 -1.92
CA PRO A 96 14.99 1.67 -0.51
C PRO A 96 15.23 0.33 0.20
N MET A 97 15.56 0.38 1.50
CA MET A 97 15.64 -0.81 2.34
C MET A 97 14.27 -1.36 2.74
N MET A 98 13.26 -0.49 2.72
CA MET A 98 11.89 -0.81 3.11
C MET A 98 10.92 -0.01 2.25
N ILE A 99 9.78 -0.62 1.95
CA ILE A 99 8.68 0.07 1.28
C ILE A 99 7.38 -0.09 2.08
N MET A 100 6.62 0.99 2.17
CA MET A 100 5.30 1.02 2.78
C MET A 100 4.25 1.20 1.69
N TYR A 101 3.22 0.38 1.71
CA TYR A 101 2.09 0.42 0.80
C TYR A 101 0.84 0.81 1.59
N ASP A 102 0.22 1.91 1.19
CA ASP A 102 -1.02 2.40 1.77
C ASP A 102 -2.16 2.13 0.78
N GLU A 103 -3.00 1.15 1.10
CA GLU A 103 -4.13 0.69 0.29
C GLU A 103 -3.77 0.48 -1.20
N PRO A 104 -2.78 -0.37 -1.52
CA PRO A 104 -2.26 -0.49 -2.89
C PRO A 104 -3.25 -1.09 -3.88
N PHE A 105 -4.31 -1.76 -3.42
CA PHE A 105 -5.27 -2.49 -4.26
C PHE A 105 -6.59 -1.75 -4.46
N THR A 106 -6.89 -0.78 -3.62
CA THR A 106 -8.17 -0.07 -3.59
C THR A 106 -8.45 0.68 -4.90
N GLY A 107 -9.69 0.53 -5.41
CA GLY A 107 -10.16 1.23 -6.60
C GLY A 107 -9.61 0.70 -7.92
N LEU A 108 -8.96 -0.46 -7.93
CA LEU A 108 -8.49 -1.13 -9.14
C LEU A 108 -9.51 -2.18 -9.61
N ASP A 109 -9.59 -2.35 -10.93
CA ASP A 109 -10.27 -3.48 -11.53
C ASP A 109 -9.55 -4.80 -11.20
N PRO A 110 -10.21 -5.97 -11.30
CA PRO A 110 -9.61 -7.25 -10.90
C PRO A 110 -8.30 -7.60 -11.63
N ILE A 111 -8.16 -7.23 -12.91
CA ILE A 111 -6.95 -7.52 -13.69
C ILE A 111 -5.80 -6.64 -13.20
N SER A 112 -6.04 -5.34 -13.05
CA SER A 112 -5.06 -4.39 -12.52
C SER A 112 -4.66 -4.72 -11.10
N LYS A 113 -5.61 -5.15 -10.25
CA LYS A 113 -5.37 -5.60 -8.88
C LYS A 113 -4.42 -6.80 -8.86
N GLY A 114 -4.71 -7.85 -9.63
CA GLY A 114 -3.84 -9.02 -9.76
C GLY A 114 -2.44 -8.68 -10.26
N ALA A 115 -2.34 -7.75 -11.22
CA ALA A 115 -1.05 -7.29 -11.72
C ALA A 115 -0.22 -6.56 -10.64
N ILE A 116 -0.85 -5.72 -9.81
CA ILE A 116 -0.16 -5.02 -8.69
C ILE A 116 0.29 -6.02 -7.62
N VAL A 117 -0.55 -7.00 -7.24
CA VAL A 117 -0.20 -8.06 -6.29
C VAL A 117 1.07 -8.79 -6.75
N GLN A 118 1.08 -9.28 -8.00
CA GLN A 118 2.25 -9.96 -8.57
C GLN A 118 3.49 -9.06 -8.64
N LEU A 119 3.29 -7.79 -8.97
CA LEU A 119 4.39 -6.85 -9.10
C LEU A 119 5.04 -6.56 -7.74
N ILE A 120 4.23 -6.34 -6.68
CA ILE A 120 4.73 -6.17 -5.30
C ILE A 120 5.54 -7.39 -4.89
N HIS A 121 5.01 -8.60 -5.09
CA HIS A 121 5.71 -9.84 -4.77
C HIS A 121 7.07 -9.94 -5.50
N LYS A 122 7.07 -9.81 -6.82
CA LYS A 122 8.29 -9.90 -7.65
C LYS A 122 9.34 -8.86 -7.29
N LEU A 123 8.92 -7.61 -7.03
CA LEU A 123 9.85 -6.56 -6.61
C LEU A 123 10.42 -6.81 -5.23
N ASN A 124 9.60 -7.32 -4.30
CA ASN A 124 10.06 -7.69 -2.96
C ASN A 124 11.15 -8.76 -3.03
N GLU A 125 10.94 -9.80 -3.82
CA GLU A 125 11.94 -10.86 -4.03
C GLU A 125 13.20 -10.35 -4.75
N ALA A 126 13.02 -9.64 -5.88
CA ALA A 126 14.14 -9.18 -6.71
C ALA A 126 15.03 -8.16 -6.02
N LEU A 127 14.48 -7.31 -5.15
CA LEU A 127 15.19 -6.24 -4.45
C LEU A 127 15.47 -6.57 -2.98
N ASN A 128 15.04 -7.74 -2.50
CA ASN A 128 15.16 -8.19 -1.11
C ASN A 128 14.64 -7.11 -0.13
N LEU A 129 13.44 -6.60 -0.38
CA LEU A 129 12.83 -5.51 0.37
C LEU A 129 12.14 -6.01 1.64
N THR A 130 12.14 -5.19 2.68
CA THR A 130 11.16 -5.30 3.75
C THR A 130 9.91 -4.51 3.36
N SER A 131 8.75 -5.17 3.32
CA SER A 131 7.49 -4.55 2.89
C SER A 131 6.48 -4.49 4.02
N ILE A 132 5.83 -3.34 4.19
CA ILE A 132 4.67 -3.16 5.06
C ILE A 132 3.48 -2.79 4.19
N VAL A 133 2.44 -3.61 4.21
CA VAL A 133 1.20 -3.36 3.45
C VAL A 133 0.08 -3.06 4.43
N VAL A 134 -0.53 -1.90 4.30
CA VAL A 134 -1.78 -1.54 5.00
C VAL A 134 -2.91 -1.68 3.99
N SER A 135 -3.87 -2.55 4.27
CA SER A 135 -4.99 -2.78 3.37
C SER A 135 -6.16 -3.45 4.09
N HIS A 136 -7.37 -3.25 3.56
CA HIS A 136 -8.58 -4.00 3.90
C HIS A 136 -8.89 -5.11 2.89
N ASP A 137 -8.13 -5.21 1.79
CA ASP A 137 -8.25 -6.30 0.81
C ASP A 137 -7.58 -7.57 1.35
N VAL A 138 -8.35 -8.36 2.10
CA VAL A 138 -7.86 -9.50 2.89
C VAL A 138 -7.18 -10.57 2.02
N GLN A 139 -7.80 -10.95 0.91
CA GLN A 139 -7.33 -12.05 0.06
C GLN A 139 -6.00 -11.70 -0.60
N GLU A 140 -5.91 -10.52 -1.21
CA GLU A 140 -4.71 -10.02 -1.87
C GLU A 140 -3.57 -9.88 -0.88
N THR A 141 -3.85 -9.25 0.27
CA THR A 141 -2.84 -9.06 1.32
C THR A 141 -2.34 -10.38 1.87
N ALA A 142 -3.23 -11.34 2.14
CA ALA A 142 -2.86 -12.65 2.65
C ALA A 142 -2.01 -13.45 1.64
N SER A 143 -2.22 -13.25 0.34
CA SER A 143 -1.49 -13.96 -0.71
C SER A 143 -0.01 -13.59 -0.83
N ILE A 144 0.38 -12.40 -0.35
CA ILE A 144 1.75 -11.87 -0.47
C ILE A 144 2.42 -11.60 0.88
N SER A 145 1.73 -11.83 2.00
CA SER A 145 2.26 -11.52 3.32
C SER A 145 2.86 -12.74 4.00
N ASP A 146 4.01 -12.59 4.63
CA ASP A 146 4.60 -13.58 5.53
C ASP A 146 3.93 -13.56 6.90
N TYR A 147 3.47 -12.38 7.34
CA TYR A 147 2.88 -12.16 8.65
C TYR A 147 1.87 -11.01 8.61
N ILE A 148 0.74 -11.17 9.30
CA ILE A 148 -0.37 -10.21 9.32
C ILE A 148 -0.66 -9.78 10.76
N TYR A 149 -0.94 -8.50 10.93
CA TYR A 149 -1.53 -7.90 12.13
C TYR A 149 -2.94 -7.42 11.78
N VAL A 150 -3.95 -7.90 12.49
CA VAL A 150 -5.32 -7.40 12.37
C VAL A 150 -5.54 -6.33 13.44
N LEU A 151 -5.96 -5.14 12.98
CA LEU A 151 -6.16 -3.97 13.83
C LEU A 151 -7.66 -3.68 13.97
N SER A 152 -8.11 -3.37 15.18
CA SER A 152 -9.43 -2.82 15.47
C SER A 152 -9.34 -1.91 16.68
N ASP A 153 -10.05 -0.77 16.66
CA ASP A 153 -10.10 0.21 17.75
C ASP A 153 -8.71 0.60 18.31
N GLY A 154 -7.74 0.79 17.41
CA GLY A 154 -6.38 1.16 17.77
C GLY A 154 -5.56 0.06 18.45
N LYS A 155 -6.03 -1.19 18.44
CA LYS A 155 -5.37 -2.35 19.05
C LYS A 155 -5.15 -3.48 18.07
N VAL A 156 -4.14 -4.31 18.34
CA VAL A 156 -3.93 -5.56 17.62
C VAL A 156 -4.88 -6.61 18.20
N VAL A 157 -5.90 -7.01 17.43
CA VAL A 157 -6.89 -8.02 17.82
C VAL A 157 -6.52 -9.42 17.34
N GLY A 158 -5.58 -9.53 16.43
CA GLY A 158 -5.02 -10.79 15.95
C GLY A 158 -3.71 -10.60 15.22
N ARG A 159 -2.87 -11.63 15.24
CA ARG A 159 -1.59 -11.62 14.53
C ARG A 159 -1.13 -13.05 14.22
N GLY A 160 -0.47 -13.23 13.09
CA GLY A 160 0.04 -14.54 12.71
C GLY A 160 0.33 -14.66 11.23
N LYS A 161 0.75 -15.85 10.81
CA LYS A 161 0.82 -16.20 9.39
C LYS A 161 -0.59 -16.26 8.80
N PRO A 162 -0.79 -15.96 7.50
CA PRO A 162 -2.12 -15.95 6.87
C PRO A 162 -2.93 -17.22 7.15
N VAL A 163 -2.33 -18.39 7.01
CA VAL A 163 -2.99 -19.69 7.26
C VAL A 163 -3.47 -19.84 8.71
N ALA A 164 -2.68 -19.37 9.69
CA ALA A 164 -3.05 -19.44 11.10
C ALA A 164 -4.23 -18.52 11.44
N LEU A 165 -4.33 -17.37 10.76
CA LEU A 165 -5.44 -16.42 10.97
C LEU A 165 -6.76 -16.92 10.39
N GLN A 166 -6.74 -17.70 9.31
CA GLN A 166 -7.94 -18.31 8.74
C GLN A 166 -8.60 -19.32 9.67
N GLY A 167 -7.81 -20.02 10.52
CA GLY A 167 -8.29 -21.02 11.49
C GLY A 167 -8.42 -20.51 12.93
N THR A 168 -8.43 -19.18 13.14
CA THR A 168 -8.46 -18.60 14.49
C THR A 168 -9.81 -18.72 15.18
N ASP A 169 -9.82 -18.91 16.50
CA ASP A 169 -11.03 -18.85 17.34
C ASP A 169 -11.49 -17.42 17.63
N SER A 170 -10.68 -16.42 17.36
CA SER A 170 -11.03 -15.03 17.57
C SER A 170 -12.19 -14.59 16.68
N ALA A 171 -13.34 -14.26 17.30
CA ALA A 171 -14.51 -13.78 16.58
C ALA A 171 -14.23 -12.51 15.74
N TRP A 172 -13.40 -11.61 16.23
CA TRP A 172 -12.96 -10.40 15.53
C TRP A 172 -12.19 -10.71 14.25
N VAL A 173 -11.18 -11.56 14.38
CA VAL A 173 -10.35 -11.94 13.24
C VAL A 173 -11.18 -12.72 12.22
N ARG A 174 -12.03 -13.65 12.66
CA ARG A 174 -12.89 -14.43 11.79
C ARG A 174 -13.87 -13.54 11.02
N GLN A 175 -14.56 -12.60 11.72
CA GLN A 175 -15.46 -11.66 11.07
C GLN A 175 -14.75 -10.87 9.97
N PHE A 176 -13.59 -10.30 10.27
CA PHE A 176 -12.82 -9.51 9.32
C PHE A 176 -12.28 -10.35 8.15
N MET A 177 -11.63 -11.48 8.45
CA MET A 177 -11.00 -12.34 7.43
C MET A 177 -12.01 -12.99 6.47
N GLN A 178 -13.25 -13.23 6.94
CA GLN A 178 -14.30 -13.89 6.16
C GLN A 178 -15.37 -12.92 5.65
N GLY A 179 -15.31 -11.64 6.04
CA GLY A 179 -16.31 -10.64 5.65
C GLY A 179 -17.70 -10.92 6.20
N LEU A 180 -17.81 -11.47 7.43
CA LEU A 180 -19.10 -11.82 8.02
C LEU A 180 -19.86 -10.55 8.42
N PRO A 181 -21.17 -10.44 8.09
CA PRO A 181 -21.97 -9.27 8.43
C PRO A 181 -22.21 -9.13 9.95
N ASP A 182 -22.26 -10.25 10.65
CA ASP A 182 -22.49 -10.29 12.10
C ASP A 182 -21.27 -10.79 12.86
N GLY A 183 -21.01 -10.16 14.03
CA GLY A 183 -19.88 -10.49 14.89
C GLY A 183 -19.63 -9.39 15.93
N PRO A 184 -18.40 -9.28 16.43
CA PRO A 184 -18.02 -8.19 17.34
C PRO A 184 -18.26 -6.79 16.79
N VAL A 185 -18.19 -6.60 15.46
CA VAL A 185 -18.69 -5.40 14.78
C VAL A 185 -20.13 -5.70 14.36
N PRO A 186 -21.15 -5.12 15.04
CA PRO A 186 -22.54 -5.43 14.75
C PRO A 186 -22.97 -4.75 13.43
N PHE A 187 -23.84 -5.44 12.69
CA PHE A 187 -24.48 -4.87 11.50
C PHE A 187 -25.42 -3.71 11.87
N HIS A 188 -26.16 -3.87 12.99
CA HIS A 188 -27.09 -2.85 13.46
C HIS A 188 -26.38 -1.82 14.35
N TYR A 189 -26.61 -0.54 14.06
CA TYR A 189 -26.27 0.52 14.99
C TYR A 189 -27.12 0.36 16.27
N PRO A 190 -26.53 0.54 17.48
CA PRO A 190 -27.28 0.39 18.72
C PRO A 190 -28.53 1.28 18.75
N ALA A 191 -29.68 0.66 18.97
CA ALA A 191 -30.96 1.32 19.05
C ALA A 191 -31.85 0.63 20.12
N PRO A 192 -32.89 1.30 20.65
CA PRO A 192 -33.92 0.65 21.43
C PRO A 192 -34.61 -0.49 20.65
N ASP A 193 -35.34 -1.32 21.35
CA ASP A 193 -36.13 -2.39 20.72
C ASP A 193 -37.09 -1.81 19.67
N TYR A 194 -37.03 -2.31 18.45
CA TYR A 194 -37.80 -1.81 17.31
C TYR A 194 -39.33 -1.82 17.58
N GLY A 195 -39.82 -2.84 18.27
CA GLY A 195 -41.25 -2.94 18.63
C GLY A 195 -41.66 -1.81 19.58
N LYS A 196 -40.79 -1.44 20.53
CA LYS A 196 -41.04 -0.31 21.44
C LYS A 196 -41.05 1.02 20.73
N ASP A 197 -40.12 1.24 19.81
CA ASP A 197 -40.04 2.47 18.99
C ASP A 197 -41.29 2.61 18.09
N LEU A 198 -41.76 1.55 17.49
CA LEU A 198 -43.00 1.55 16.69
C LEU A 198 -44.23 1.88 17.50
N LEU A 199 -44.35 1.33 18.70
CA LEU A 199 -45.51 1.54 19.56
C LEU A 199 -45.51 2.86 20.30
N ALA A 200 -44.32 3.46 20.54
CA ALA A 200 -44.16 4.76 21.19
C ALA A 200 -44.66 5.93 20.33
N GLY A 201 -44.79 5.78 19.02
CA GLY A 201 -45.29 6.81 18.08
C GLY A 201 -46.82 6.93 17.99
N ASN A 202 -47.61 6.13 18.72
CA ASN A 202 -49.09 6.09 18.69
C ASN A 202 -49.72 6.60 19.98
N GLY A 203 -49.06 7.52 20.70
CA GLY A 203 -49.61 8.19 21.91
C GLY A 203 -49.73 9.70 21.72
#